data_ef8044a4613c90374b50aae3ba5af911
#
_entry.id   ef8044a4613c90374b50aae3ba5af911
#
_cell.length_a   1.000
_cell.length_b   1.000
_cell.length_c   1.000
_cell.angle_alpha   90.00
_cell.angle_beta   90.00
_cell.angle_gamma   90.00
#
_symmetry.space_group_name_H-M   'P 1'
#
loop_
_entity.id
_entity.type
_entity.pdbx_description
1 polymer ?
#
loop_
_entity_poly.entity_id
_entity_poly.type
_entity_poly.pdbx_seq_one_letter_code
_entity_poly.pdbx_strand_id
1 'polypeptide(L)'
;REGFCVPVNVAKLWKEGAERFAAAAEKEPEVFAPWFDYFTKDGKPYAAGEVFASPAYAATLESLAASDCESYYRGEVLKKSVDFSQKTGGYFAESDFENYRAGWVEPISVEYKGYTVCEMPPNGHGITVLMALNMLKGLEMGENRECAAAYHKMIEATKLAFVDTKKFVADPRYMRTKVEDMLSDRYAGVRRALISDKAVYPEAGDPSCGGTVYFCTADGEG
;
A
#
# COMPACT_ATOMS: atom_id res chain seq x y z
N ARG A 1 -13.16 -11.33 -22.22
CA ARG A 1 -13.33 -11.49 -23.67
C ARG A 1 -14.32 -10.50 -24.25
N GLU A 2 -15.47 -10.31 -23.59
CA GLU A 2 -16.53 -9.40 -24.05
C GLU A 2 -16.12 -7.92 -23.95
N GLY A 3 -15.25 -7.59 -23.02
CA GLY A 3 -14.81 -6.23 -22.78
C GLY A 3 -15.77 -5.42 -21.94
N PHE A 4 -15.47 -4.13 -21.85
CA PHE A 4 -16.32 -3.14 -21.15
C PHE A 4 -16.24 -1.79 -21.84
N CYS A 5 -17.30 -1.00 -21.72
CA CYS A 5 -17.30 0.38 -22.21
C CYS A 5 -16.37 1.23 -21.34
N VAL A 6 -15.42 1.91 -21.96
CA VAL A 6 -14.43 2.74 -21.27
C VAL A 6 -15.13 3.96 -20.65
N PRO A 7 -15.08 4.13 -19.31
CA PRO A 7 -15.65 5.29 -18.64
C PRO A 7 -14.87 6.58 -18.96
N VAL A 8 -15.54 7.74 -18.82
CA VAL A 8 -14.95 9.06 -19.13
C VAL A 8 -13.63 9.29 -18.39
N ASN A 9 -13.59 9.00 -17.08
CA ASN A 9 -12.38 9.19 -16.29
C ASN A 9 -11.25 8.25 -16.69
N VAL A 10 -11.57 7.01 -17.06
CA VAL A 10 -10.58 6.03 -17.55
C VAL A 10 -10.02 6.46 -18.89
N ALA A 11 -10.86 6.92 -19.82
CA ALA A 11 -10.41 7.45 -21.10
C ALA A 11 -9.45 8.62 -20.97
N LYS A 12 -9.75 9.55 -20.03
CA LYS A 12 -8.86 10.66 -19.70
C LYS A 12 -7.49 10.17 -19.20
N LEU A 13 -7.49 9.27 -18.22
CA LEU A 13 -6.24 8.71 -17.65
C LEU A 13 -5.44 7.91 -18.68
N TRP A 14 -6.10 7.20 -19.59
CA TRP A 14 -5.41 6.49 -20.66
C TRP A 14 -4.77 7.43 -21.67
N LYS A 15 -5.43 8.54 -22.00
CA LYS A 15 -4.84 9.58 -22.84
C LYS A 15 -3.59 10.17 -22.19
N GLU A 16 -3.67 10.58 -20.94
CA GLU A 16 -2.53 11.10 -20.15
C GLU A 16 -1.41 10.05 -20.03
N GLY A 17 -1.77 8.78 -19.83
CA GLY A 17 -0.83 7.66 -19.82
C GLY A 17 -0.13 7.47 -21.15
N ALA A 18 -0.86 7.52 -22.26
CA ALA A 18 -0.30 7.40 -23.61
C ALA A 18 0.71 8.51 -23.92
N GLU A 19 0.40 9.76 -23.56
CA GLU A 19 1.31 10.89 -23.72
C GLU A 19 2.61 10.70 -22.91
N ARG A 20 2.50 10.23 -21.65
CA ARG A 20 3.64 9.93 -20.78
C ARG A 20 4.49 8.79 -21.33
N PHE A 21 3.87 7.69 -21.75
CA PHE A 21 4.58 6.52 -22.24
C PHE A 21 5.16 6.74 -23.64
N ALA A 22 4.59 7.62 -24.47
CA ALA A 22 5.19 8.00 -25.74
C ALA A 22 6.57 8.62 -25.54
N ALA A 23 6.70 9.57 -24.61
CA ALA A 23 7.99 10.17 -24.28
C ALA A 23 9.00 9.17 -23.68
N ALA A 24 8.51 8.17 -22.93
CA ALA A 24 9.36 7.09 -22.40
C ALA A 24 9.77 6.10 -23.49
N ALA A 25 8.86 5.76 -24.43
CA ALA A 25 9.13 4.85 -25.53
C ALA A 25 10.16 5.39 -26.53
N GLU A 26 10.36 6.70 -26.61
CA GLU A 26 11.46 7.29 -27.39
C GLU A 26 12.84 6.88 -26.87
N LYS A 27 12.95 6.66 -25.55
CA LYS A 27 14.19 6.29 -24.88
C LYS A 27 14.35 4.78 -24.73
N GLU A 28 13.26 4.11 -24.37
CA GLU A 28 13.23 2.68 -24.06
C GLU A 28 12.08 1.98 -24.81
N PRO A 29 12.15 1.86 -26.13
CA PRO A 29 11.04 1.34 -26.95
C PRO A 29 10.69 -0.11 -26.59
N GLU A 30 11.66 -0.96 -26.28
CA GLU A 30 11.41 -2.36 -25.93
C GLU A 30 10.59 -2.53 -24.64
N VAL A 31 10.71 -1.57 -23.72
CA VAL A 31 9.96 -1.57 -22.45
C VAL A 31 8.53 -1.07 -22.65
N PHE A 32 8.36 0.02 -23.41
CA PHE A 32 7.09 0.74 -23.45
C PHE A 32 6.23 0.49 -24.71
N ALA A 33 6.80 0.00 -25.83
CA ALA A 33 6.00 -0.32 -27.01
C ALA A 33 4.88 -1.33 -26.73
N PRO A 34 5.07 -2.40 -25.95
CA PRO A 34 4.00 -3.35 -25.64
C PRO A 34 2.78 -2.72 -24.96
N TRP A 35 2.96 -1.59 -24.26
CA TRP A 35 1.85 -0.86 -23.67
C TRP A 35 0.89 -0.31 -24.73
N PHE A 36 1.45 0.22 -25.83
CA PHE A 36 0.64 0.76 -26.93
C PHE A 36 -0.10 -0.34 -27.68
N ASP A 37 0.55 -1.47 -27.91
CA ASP A 37 -0.08 -2.63 -28.56
C ASP A 37 -1.28 -3.13 -27.73
N TYR A 38 -1.19 -3.03 -26.41
CA TYR A 38 -2.21 -3.54 -25.51
C TYR A 38 -3.32 -2.52 -25.19
N PHE A 39 -2.97 -1.27 -24.94
CA PHE A 39 -3.89 -0.25 -24.42
C PHE A 39 -4.32 0.80 -25.45
N THR A 40 -3.98 0.62 -26.72
CA THR A 40 -4.44 1.52 -27.78
C THR A 40 -5.14 0.75 -28.89
N LYS A 41 -5.96 1.46 -29.63
CA LYS A 41 -6.61 0.99 -30.85
C LYS A 41 -6.12 1.83 -32.02
N ASP A 42 -5.51 1.18 -32.98
CA ASP A 42 -4.90 1.86 -34.14
C ASP A 42 -3.92 2.99 -33.72
N GLY A 43 -3.14 2.74 -32.64
CA GLY A 43 -2.18 3.69 -32.08
C GLY A 43 -2.78 4.86 -31.31
N LYS A 44 -4.09 4.84 -31.04
CA LYS A 44 -4.79 5.88 -30.26
C LYS A 44 -5.38 5.32 -28.97
N PRO A 45 -5.32 6.06 -27.86
CA PRO A 45 -6.01 5.69 -26.63
C PRO A 45 -7.52 5.53 -26.89
N TYR A 46 -8.15 4.58 -26.20
CA TYR A 46 -9.60 4.39 -26.26
C TYR A 46 -10.35 5.62 -25.77
N ALA A 47 -11.34 6.06 -26.52
CA ALA A 47 -12.25 7.13 -26.14
C ALA A 47 -13.32 6.62 -25.16
N ALA A 48 -13.98 7.56 -24.44
CA ALA A 48 -15.11 7.24 -23.59
C ALA A 48 -16.25 6.62 -24.41
N GLY A 49 -16.83 5.52 -23.91
CA GLY A 49 -17.88 4.77 -24.60
C GLY A 49 -17.39 3.73 -25.61
N GLU A 50 -16.12 3.73 -26.00
CA GLU A 50 -15.58 2.63 -26.81
C GLU A 50 -15.45 1.35 -25.96
N VAL A 51 -15.53 0.21 -26.60
CA VAL A 51 -15.37 -1.09 -25.94
C VAL A 51 -13.90 -1.49 -25.96
N PHE A 52 -13.32 -1.64 -24.79
CA PHE A 52 -12.01 -2.27 -24.58
C PHE A 52 -12.20 -3.76 -24.29
N ALA A 53 -11.57 -4.61 -25.06
CA ALA A 53 -11.48 -6.04 -24.80
C ALA A 53 -10.04 -6.50 -24.96
N SER A 54 -9.61 -7.41 -24.08
CA SER A 54 -8.25 -7.95 -24.08
C SER A 54 -8.27 -9.48 -24.13
N PRO A 55 -8.16 -10.08 -25.33
CA PRO A 55 -8.04 -11.52 -25.46
C PRO A 55 -6.82 -12.10 -24.74
N ALA A 56 -5.69 -11.36 -24.73
CA ALA A 56 -4.47 -11.79 -24.06
C ALA A 56 -4.65 -11.85 -22.53
N TYR A 57 -5.30 -10.84 -21.94
CA TYR A 57 -5.61 -10.84 -20.51
C TYR A 57 -6.63 -11.92 -20.14
N ALA A 58 -7.64 -12.12 -20.98
CA ALA A 58 -8.58 -13.22 -20.83
C ALA A 58 -7.89 -14.59 -20.83
N ALA A 59 -6.96 -14.83 -21.76
CA ALA A 59 -6.19 -16.06 -21.84
C ALA A 59 -5.31 -16.26 -20.57
N THR A 60 -4.71 -15.19 -20.05
CA THR A 60 -3.96 -15.24 -18.78
C THR A 60 -4.87 -15.64 -17.63
N LEU A 61 -6.04 -15.00 -17.48
CA LEU A 61 -7.00 -15.33 -16.41
C LEU A 61 -7.54 -16.77 -16.54
N GLU A 62 -7.77 -17.25 -17.76
CA GLU A 62 -8.18 -18.64 -18.01
C GLU A 62 -7.08 -19.64 -17.60
N SER A 63 -5.81 -19.33 -17.90
CA SER A 63 -4.67 -20.13 -17.46
C SER A 63 -4.53 -20.16 -15.94
N LEU A 64 -4.74 -19.02 -15.28
CA LEU A 64 -4.74 -18.96 -13.81
C LEU A 64 -5.88 -19.79 -13.22
N ALA A 65 -7.10 -19.66 -13.75
CA ALA A 65 -8.25 -20.42 -13.29
C ALA A 65 -8.10 -21.94 -13.49
N ALA A 66 -7.51 -22.34 -14.62
CA ALA A 66 -7.30 -23.75 -14.93
C ALA A 66 -6.20 -24.43 -14.09
N SER A 67 -5.31 -23.64 -13.50
CA SER A 67 -4.14 -24.12 -12.75
C SER A 67 -4.20 -23.80 -11.25
N ASP A 68 -5.34 -23.34 -10.74
CA ASP A 68 -5.48 -22.84 -9.36
C ASP A 68 -4.37 -21.80 -9.03
N CYS A 69 -4.15 -20.87 -9.98
CA CYS A 69 -3.12 -19.83 -9.96
C CYS A 69 -1.65 -20.30 -10.02
N GLU A 70 -1.39 -21.61 -10.11
CA GLU A 70 -0.01 -22.14 -10.17
C GLU A 70 0.76 -21.68 -11.42
N SER A 71 0.07 -21.43 -12.55
CA SER A 71 0.72 -20.95 -13.77
C SER A 71 1.37 -19.56 -13.63
N TYR A 72 0.97 -18.78 -12.61
CA TYR A 72 1.60 -17.51 -12.28
C TYR A 72 2.97 -17.71 -11.62
N TYR A 73 3.09 -18.73 -10.77
CA TYR A 73 4.29 -18.96 -9.97
C TYR A 73 5.27 -19.97 -10.60
N ARG A 74 4.79 -20.89 -11.44
CA ARG A 74 5.57 -22.05 -11.93
C ARG A 74 5.24 -22.45 -13.37
N GLY A 75 4.59 -21.59 -14.17
CA GLY A 75 4.13 -21.92 -15.50
C GLY A 75 4.45 -20.87 -16.56
N GLU A 76 3.66 -20.90 -17.62
CA GLU A 76 3.85 -20.03 -18.80
C GLU A 76 3.74 -18.53 -18.48
N VAL A 77 2.90 -18.15 -17.52
CA VAL A 77 2.76 -16.75 -17.11
C VAL A 77 4.05 -16.25 -16.47
N LEU A 78 4.64 -17.07 -15.57
CA LEU A 78 5.94 -16.80 -14.98
C LEU A 78 7.02 -16.63 -16.04
N LYS A 79 7.18 -17.62 -16.92
CA LYS A 79 8.23 -17.59 -17.96
C LYS A 79 8.16 -16.31 -18.78
N LYS A 80 6.99 -15.95 -19.30
CA LYS A 80 6.80 -14.71 -20.06
C LYS A 80 7.18 -13.46 -19.28
N SER A 81 6.88 -13.43 -17.97
CA SER A 81 7.20 -12.29 -17.10
C SER A 81 8.71 -12.19 -16.86
N VAL A 82 9.38 -13.32 -16.61
CA VAL A 82 10.85 -13.36 -16.41
C VAL A 82 11.59 -13.05 -17.71
N ASP A 83 11.17 -13.66 -18.83
CA ASP A 83 11.77 -13.41 -20.15
C ASP A 83 11.71 -11.93 -20.53
N PHE A 84 10.54 -11.29 -20.32
CA PHE A 84 10.38 -9.85 -20.54
C PHE A 84 11.28 -9.04 -19.61
N SER A 85 11.29 -9.37 -18.32
CA SER A 85 12.15 -8.70 -17.34
C SER A 85 13.62 -8.77 -17.73
N GLN A 86 14.13 -9.96 -18.06
CA GLN A 86 15.53 -10.14 -18.45
C GLN A 86 15.86 -9.42 -19.76
N LYS A 87 14.97 -9.51 -20.75
CA LYS A 87 15.14 -8.82 -22.04
C LYS A 87 15.25 -7.30 -21.87
N THR A 88 14.53 -6.73 -20.91
CA THR A 88 14.46 -5.28 -20.68
C THR A 88 15.36 -4.80 -19.52
N GLY A 89 16.28 -5.65 -19.03
CA GLY A 89 17.20 -5.30 -17.94
C GLY A 89 16.58 -5.24 -16.54
N GLY A 90 15.42 -5.88 -16.38
CA GLY A 90 14.77 -6.03 -15.06
C GLY A 90 15.43 -7.11 -14.20
N TYR A 91 14.97 -7.23 -12.96
CA TYR A 91 15.61 -8.08 -11.94
C TYR A 91 14.89 -9.40 -11.67
N PHE A 92 13.72 -9.66 -12.26
CA PHE A 92 12.98 -10.90 -12.00
C PHE A 92 13.74 -12.14 -12.48
N ALA A 93 13.82 -13.13 -11.59
CA ALA A 93 14.32 -14.47 -11.88
C ALA A 93 13.23 -15.50 -11.50
N GLU A 94 13.28 -16.69 -12.11
CA GLU A 94 12.33 -17.77 -11.79
C GLU A 94 12.33 -18.11 -10.28
N SER A 95 13.51 -18.09 -9.66
CA SER A 95 13.69 -18.37 -8.24
C SER A 95 12.91 -17.43 -7.30
N ASP A 96 12.59 -16.22 -7.74
CA ASP A 96 11.82 -15.26 -6.94
C ASP A 96 10.37 -15.73 -6.74
N PHE A 97 9.88 -16.52 -7.67
CA PHE A 97 8.50 -17.02 -7.71
C PHE A 97 8.36 -18.47 -7.27
N GLU A 98 9.28 -19.34 -7.68
CA GLU A 98 9.21 -20.80 -7.44
C GLU A 98 9.06 -21.17 -5.97
N ASN A 99 9.74 -20.44 -5.10
CA ASN A 99 9.74 -20.65 -3.65
C ASN A 99 8.61 -19.92 -2.93
N TYR A 100 7.91 -19.01 -3.64
CA TYR A 100 6.80 -18.29 -3.04
C TYR A 100 5.58 -19.21 -2.88
N ARG A 101 4.93 -19.10 -1.74
CA ARG A 101 3.64 -19.72 -1.44
C ARG A 101 2.74 -18.72 -0.76
N ALA A 102 1.51 -18.61 -1.22
CA ALA A 102 0.49 -17.87 -0.51
C ALA A 102 0.16 -18.59 0.80
N GLY A 103 -0.02 -17.84 1.85
CA GLY A 103 -0.36 -18.39 3.17
C GLY A 103 -1.53 -17.61 3.79
N TRP A 104 -2.30 -18.29 4.62
CA TRP A 104 -3.28 -17.64 5.47
C TRP A 104 -2.58 -16.97 6.65
N VAL A 105 -3.02 -15.77 7.00
CA VAL A 105 -2.50 -15.02 8.14
C VAL A 105 -3.66 -14.50 8.99
N GLU A 106 -3.42 -14.34 10.29
CA GLU A 106 -4.38 -13.70 11.18
C GLU A 106 -4.39 -12.18 10.92
N PRO A 107 -5.57 -11.57 10.76
CA PRO A 107 -5.67 -10.13 10.62
C PRO A 107 -5.23 -9.41 11.90
N ILE A 108 -4.62 -8.24 11.73
CA ILE A 108 -4.38 -7.29 12.82
C ILE A 108 -5.58 -6.37 12.97
N SER A 109 -5.87 -5.90 14.17
CA SER A 109 -7.08 -5.09 14.39
C SER A 109 -6.94 -4.04 15.50
N VAL A 110 -7.84 -3.06 15.47
CA VAL A 110 -8.09 -2.12 16.56
C VAL A 110 -9.59 -1.88 16.73
N GLU A 111 -9.99 -1.58 17.95
CA GLU A 111 -11.35 -1.15 18.25
C GLU A 111 -11.52 0.34 17.95
N TYR A 112 -12.55 0.70 17.18
CA TYR A 112 -12.89 2.08 16.88
C TYR A 112 -14.41 2.29 16.88
N LYS A 113 -14.91 3.09 17.83
CA LYS A 113 -16.35 3.44 17.95
C LYS A 113 -17.30 2.23 17.97
N GLY A 114 -16.91 1.15 18.66
CA GLY A 114 -17.70 -0.07 18.79
C GLY A 114 -17.60 -1.05 17.63
N TYR A 115 -16.66 -0.81 16.70
CA TYR A 115 -16.36 -1.71 15.60
C TYR A 115 -14.92 -2.19 15.69
N THR A 116 -14.71 -3.47 15.43
CA THR A 116 -13.37 -4.01 15.21
C THR A 116 -12.97 -3.76 13.75
N VAL A 117 -11.98 -2.93 13.54
CA VAL A 117 -11.42 -2.67 12.20
C VAL A 117 -10.22 -3.56 12.00
N CYS A 118 -10.29 -4.42 10.98
CA CYS A 118 -9.26 -5.40 10.67
C CYS A 118 -8.49 -5.02 9.40
N GLU A 119 -7.21 -5.31 9.39
CA GLU A 119 -6.32 -5.14 8.25
C GLU A 119 -5.36 -6.31 8.11
N MET A 120 -4.77 -6.46 6.94
CA MET A 120 -3.70 -7.43 6.74
C MET A 120 -2.45 -7.01 7.53
N PRO A 121 -1.72 -7.96 8.13
CA PRO A 121 -0.46 -7.63 8.80
C PRO A 121 0.60 -7.08 7.81
N PRO A 122 1.69 -6.48 8.31
CA PRO A 122 2.83 -6.15 7.47
C PRO A 122 3.27 -7.34 6.60
N ASN A 123 3.77 -7.03 5.43
CA ASN A 123 4.47 -5.84 4.89
C ASN A 123 3.52 -4.78 4.25
N GLY A 124 2.21 -5.03 4.18
CA GLY A 124 1.24 -4.07 3.65
C GLY A 124 1.06 -2.83 4.55
N HIS A 125 0.45 -1.79 3.96
CA HIS A 125 0.23 -0.52 4.66
C HIS A 125 -1.06 -0.46 5.50
N GLY A 126 -1.82 -1.54 5.63
CA GLY A 126 -3.06 -1.58 6.41
C GLY A 126 -2.90 -1.13 7.85
N ILE A 127 -1.77 -1.46 8.47
CA ILE A 127 -1.42 -1.00 9.82
C ILE A 127 -1.45 0.53 9.97
N THR A 128 -1.18 1.30 8.90
CA THR A 128 -1.26 2.77 8.93
C THR A 128 -2.66 3.25 9.28
N VAL A 129 -3.67 2.61 8.71
CA VAL A 129 -5.09 2.93 9.00
C VAL A 129 -5.40 2.62 10.46
N LEU A 130 -4.98 1.45 10.94
CA LEU A 130 -5.22 1.04 12.33
C LEU A 130 -4.54 1.98 13.33
N MET A 131 -3.29 2.38 13.07
CA MET A 131 -2.57 3.35 13.89
C MET A 131 -3.28 4.71 13.91
N ALA A 132 -3.73 5.22 12.77
CA ALA A 132 -4.47 6.47 12.69
C ALA A 132 -5.78 6.40 13.48
N LEU A 133 -6.57 5.33 13.33
CA LEU A 133 -7.80 5.11 14.08
C LEU A 133 -7.54 5.01 15.59
N ASN A 134 -6.45 4.35 15.98
CA ASN A 134 -6.07 4.21 17.38
C ASN A 134 -5.69 5.56 18.03
N MET A 135 -5.10 6.47 17.25
CA MET A 135 -4.92 7.86 17.69
C MET A 135 -6.24 8.62 17.76
N LEU A 136 -7.09 8.50 16.73
CA LEU A 136 -8.35 9.23 16.62
C LEU A 136 -9.37 8.84 17.68
N LYS A 137 -9.40 7.59 18.16
CA LYS A 137 -10.36 7.16 19.21
C LYS A 137 -10.23 7.93 20.52
N GLY A 138 -9.08 8.55 20.78
CA GLY A 138 -8.84 9.37 21.96
C GLY A 138 -8.97 10.87 21.74
N LEU A 139 -9.52 11.31 20.58
CA LEU A 139 -9.76 12.71 20.26
C LEU A 139 -11.27 13.00 20.18
N GLU A 140 -11.67 14.13 20.71
CA GLU A 140 -13.01 14.66 20.51
C GLU A 140 -13.15 15.15 19.06
N MET A 141 -13.98 14.43 18.27
CA MET A 141 -14.18 14.74 16.85
C MET A 141 -15.27 15.77 16.60
N GLY A 142 -16.06 16.10 17.63
CA GLY A 142 -17.25 16.94 17.51
C GLY A 142 -18.42 16.22 16.82
N GLU A 143 -19.56 16.90 16.74
CA GLU A 143 -20.79 16.35 16.13
C GLU A 143 -20.71 16.37 14.60
N ASN A 144 -20.10 17.40 14.03
CA ASN A 144 -19.93 17.56 12.59
C ASN A 144 -18.56 17.02 12.14
N ARG A 145 -18.58 15.84 11.53
CA ARG A 145 -17.38 15.21 10.96
C ARG A 145 -16.86 15.91 9.67
N GLU A 146 -17.71 16.71 9.01
CA GLU A 146 -17.38 17.40 7.75
C GLU A 146 -16.99 18.86 8.02
N CYS A 147 -16.17 19.10 9.04
CA CYS A 147 -15.65 20.40 9.36
C CYS A 147 -14.11 20.41 9.33
N ALA A 148 -13.53 21.60 9.17
CA ALA A 148 -12.07 21.77 9.10
C ALA A 148 -11.34 21.16 10.31
N ALA A 149 -11.89 21.30 11.51
CA ALA A 149 -11.28 20.75 12.72
C ALA A 149 -11.24 19.22 12.73
N ALA A 150 -12.31 18.56 12.23
CA ALA A 150 -12.34 17.10 12.13
C ALA A 150 -11.35 16.60 11.06
N TYR A 151 -11.35 17.23 9.88
CA TYR A 151 -10.38 16.88 8.82
C TYR A 151 -8.94 17.12 9.26
N HIS A 152 -8.65 18.21 9.97
CA HIS A 152 -7.33 18.48 10.50
C HIS A 152 -6.83 17.33 11.39
N LYS A 153 -7.65 16.89 12.36
CA LYS A 153 -7.30 15.76 13.25
C LYS A 153 -7.06 14.47 12.47
N MET A 154 -7.92 14.17 11.49
CA MET A 154 -7.75 12.98 10.64
C MET A 154 -6.46 13.02 9.83
N ILE A 155 -6.13 14.18 9.24
CA ILE A 155 -4.91 14.38 8.45
C ILE A 155 -3.68 14.25 9.34
N GLU A 156 -3.65 14.91 10.50
CA GLU A 156 -2.50 14.85 11.41
C GLU A 156 -2.27 13.43 11.95
N ALA A 157 -3.33 12.71 12.35
CA ALA A 157 -3.23 11.32 12.76
C ALA A 157 -2.70 10.42 11.63
N THR A 158 -3.17 10.63 10.40
CA THR A 158 -2.70 9.89 9.23
C THR A 158 -1.22 10.17 8.93
N LYS A 159 -0.80 11.43 9.01
CA LYS A 159 0.61 11.82 8.80
C LYS A 159 1.53 11.15 9.82
N LEU A 160 1.15 11.16 11.10
CA LEU A 160 1.90 10.49 12.17
C LEU A 160 2.00 8.98 11.93
N ALA A 161 0.90 8.34 11.57
CA ALA A 161 0.89 6.92 11.23
C ALA A 161 1.78 6.61 10.02
N PHE A 162 1.73 7.47 8.99
CA PHE A 162 2.52 7.28 7.76
C PHE A 162 4.03 7.36 7.98
N VAL A 163 4.52 8.33 8.77
CA VAL A 163 5.96 8.42 9.02
C VAL A 163 6.48 7.25 9.84
N ASP A 164 5.66 6.73 10.76
CA ASP A 164 5.99 5.55 11.54
C ASP A 164 6.03 4.29 10.66
N THR A 165 5.01 4.09 9.82
CA THR A 165 4.98 2.92 8.93
C THR A 165 6.10 2.96 7.90
N LYS A 166 6.44 4.12 7.36
CA LYS A 166 7.62 4.26 6.47
C LYS A 166 8.93 3.88 7.14
N LYS A 167 9.05 4.08 8.43
CA LYS A 167 10.28 3.76 9.18
C LYS A 167 10.35 2.32 9.65
N PHE A 168 9.23 1.74 10.06
CA PHE A 168 9.22 0.48 10.81
C PHE A 168 8.64 -0.70 10.04
N VAL A 169 7.75 -0.47 9.05
CA VAL A 169 7.13 -1.55 8.29
C VAL A 169 8.02 -2.02 7.16
N ALA A 170 8.26 -3.31 7.13
CA ALA A 170 9.04 -4.01 6.13
C ALA A 170 8.55 -5.47 6.05
N ASP A 171 9.28 -6.34 5.39
CA ASP A 171 9.07 -7.78 5.49
C ASP A 171 9.13 -8.19 6.97
N PRO A 172 8.10 -8.88 7.50
CA PRO A 172 8.00 -9.25 8.92
C PRO A 172 9.24 -9.97 9.46
N ARG A 173 9.97 -10.71 8.61
CA ARG A 173 11.22 -11.41 8.97
C ARG A 173 12.35 -10.46 9.35
N TYR A 174 12.28 -9.21 8.91
CA TYR A 174 13.30 -8.17 9.12
C TYR A 174 12.83 -7.00 9.96
N MET A 175 11.55 -6.96 10.32
CA MET A 175 11.03 -5.94 11.22
C MET A 175 11.65 -6.08 12.61
N ARG A 176 12.16 -4.97 13.14
CA ARG A 176 12.69 -4.90 14.52
C ARG A 176 11.64 -4.48 15.54
N THR A 177 10.62 -3.79 15.06
CA THR A 177 9.50 -3.27 15.87
C THR A 177 8.31 -4.23 15.72
N LYS A 178 7.73 -4.59 16.85
CA LYS A 178 6.56 -5.47 16.87
C LYS A 178 5.29 -4.70 16.48
N VAL A 179 4.39 -5.38 15.79
CA VAL A 179 3.08 -4.83 15.40
C VAL A 179 2.27 -4.41 16.64
N GLU A 180 2.32 -5.22 17.69
CA GLU A 180 1.62 -4.97 18.94
C GLU A 180 2.10 -3.67 19.61
N ASP A 181 3.39 -3.36 19.55
CA ASP A 181 3.94 -2.11 20.08
C ASP A 181 3.44 -0.91 19.27
N MET A 182 3.40 -1.03 17.94
CA MET A 182 2.89 0.01 17.04
C MET A 182 1.39 0.27 17.23
N LEU A 183 0.61 -0.78 17.51
CA LEU A 183 -0.84 -0.70 17.73
C LEU A 183 -1.22 -0.51 19.21
N SER A 184 -0.26 -0.39 20.11
CA SER A 184 -0.55 -0.23 21.54
C SER A 184 -1.25 1.11 21.83
N ASP A 185 -2.17 1.10 22.79
CA ASP A 185 -2.85 2.31 23.27
C ASP A 185 -1.85 3.31 23.86
N ARG A 186 -0.78 2.82 24.49
CA ARG A 186 0.32 3.63 24.99
C ARG A 186 0.96 4.43 23.85
N TYR A 187 1.37 3.74 22.79
CA TYR A 187 2.00 4.40 21.66
C TYR A 187 1.05 5.36 20.94
N ALA A 188 -0.18 4.95 20.74
CA ALA A 188 -1.22 5.83 20.20
C ALA A 188 -1.41 7.10 21.04
N GLY A 189 -1.35 7.00 22.37
CA GLY A 189 -1.40 8.15 23.28
C GLY A 189 -0.21 9.10 23.10
N VAL A 190 1.01 8.58 23.01
CA VAL A 190 2.22 9.37 22.75
C VAL A 190 2.14 10.10 21.41
N ARG A 191 1.70 9.42 20.36
CA ARG A 191 1.58 10.04 19.02
C ARG A 191 0.44 11.06 18.98
N ARG A 192 -0.70 10.75 19.59
CA ARG A 192 -1.86 11.65 19.71
C ARG A 192 -1.51 12.97 20.38
N ALA A 193 -0.66 12.95 21.38
CA ALA A 193 -0.23 14.16 22.10
C ALA A 193 0.52 15.18 21.21
N LEU A 194 0.97 14.75 20.02
CA LEU A 194 1.61 15.64 19.05
C LEU A 194 0.61 16.34 18.13
N ILE A 195 -0.66 15.94 18.15
CA ILE A 195 -1.72 16.57 17.37
C ILE A 195 -2.17 17.84 18.06
N SER A 196 -1.91 18.97 17.45
CA SER A 196 -2.29 20.31 17.92
C SER A 196 -3.18 21.01 16.89
N ASP A 197 -3.52 22.26 17.13
CA ASP A 197 -4.30 23.07 16.17
C ASP A 197 -3.49 23.53 14.94
N LYS A 198 -2.19 23.22 14.89
CA LYS A 198 -1.29 23.56 13.80
C LYS A 198 -0.86 22.32 13.03
N ALA A 199 -0.84 22.43 11.71
CA ALA A 199 -0.26 21.41 10.86
C ALA A 199 1.27 21.35 11.05
N VAL A 200 1.80 20.13 11.19
CA VAL A 200 3.22 19.88 11.40
C VAL A 200 3.76 18.86 10.39
N TYR A 201 5.08 18.87 10.17
CA TYR A 201 5.79 17.77 9.51
C TYR A 201 6.32 16.83 10.59
N PRO A 202 5.65 15.70 10.84
CA PRO A 202 6.04 14.82 11.93
C PRO A 202 7.28 14.02 11.59
N GLU A 203 8.06 13.72 12.62
CA GLU A 203 9.08 12.68 12.59
C GLU A 203 8.51 11.36 13.11
N ALA A 204 9.15 10.25 12.73
CA ALA A 204 8.78 8.94 13.24
C ALA A 204 9.08 8.84 14.74
N GLY A 205 8.17 8.22 15.46
CA GLY A 205 8.32 7.96 16.89
C GLY A 205 9.21 6.76 17.20
N ASP A 206 9.03 6.23 18.43
CA ASP A 206 9.65 4.99 18.88
C ASP A 206 8.58 4.12 19.59
N PRO A 207 8.00 3.14 18.90
CA PRO A 207 7.01 2.25 19.48
C PRO A 207 7.56 1.38 20.61
N SER A 208 8.84 1.01 20.52
CA SER A 208 9.51 0.12 21.46
C SER A 208 9.93 0.80 22.75
N CYS A 209 9.89 2.14 22.80
CA CYS A 209 10.26 2.88 23.99
C CYS A 209 9.25 2.62 25.12
N GLY A 210 9.52 1.62 25.93
CA GLY A 210 8.94 1.45 27.24
C GLY A 210 9.55 2.51 28.16
N GLY A 211 8.71 3.35 28.78
CA GLY A 211 9.20 4.28 29.78
C GLY A 211 9.78 3.51 30.98
N THR A 212 11.08 3.30 30.98
CA THR A 212 11.78 2.89 32.20
C THR A 212 12.21 4.17 32.89
N VAL A 213 11.60 4.45 34.03
CA VAL A 213 12.09 5.48 34.93
C VAL A 213 13.06 4.81 35.88
N TYR A 214 14.31 5.16 35.80
CA TYR A 214 15.26 4.92 36.89
C TYR A 214 15.12 6.08 37.86
N PHE A 215 14.68 5.78 39.05
CA PHE A 215 14.61 6.75 40.12
C PHE A 215 15.60 6.35 41.21
N CYS A 216 16.49 7.27 41.55
CA CYS A 216 17.44 7.09 42.62
C CYS A 216 17.31 8.25 43.59
N THR A 217 17.21 7.94 44.86
CA THR A 217 17.30 8.93 45.94
C THR A 217 18.49 8.59 46.83
N ALA A 218 19.21 9.59 47.21
CA ALA A 218 20.30 9.48 48.18
C ALA A 218 20.17 10.58 49.23
N ASP A 219 20.50 10.29 50.48
CA ASP A 219 20.66 11.26 51.54
C ASP A 219 22.15 11.53 51.87
N GLY A 220 22.42 12.25 52.95
CA GLY A 220 23.79 12.60 53.34
C GLY A 220 24.66 11.42 53.77
N GLU A 221 24.07 10.22 53.92
CA GLU A 221 24.75 9.00 54.33
C GLU A 221 24.94 8.03 53.13
N GLY A 222 24.36 8.34 51.95
CA GLY A 222 24.52 7.63 50.63
C GLY A 222 23.47 6.61 50.34
#